data_5b17e5c6f7be1906b7db3cfb14347783
#
_entry.id   5b17e5c6f7be1906b7db3cfb14347783
#
_cell.length_a   1.000
_cell.length_b   1.000
_cell.length_c   1.000
_cell.angle_alpha   90.00
_cell.angle_beta   90.00
_cell.angle_gamma   90.00
#
_symmetry.space_group_name_H-M   'P 1'
#
loop_
_entity.id
_entity.type
_entity.pdbx_description
1 polymer ?
#
loop_
_entity_poly.entity_id
_entity_poly.type
_entity_poly.pdbx_seq_one_letter_code
_entity_poly.pdbx_strand_id
1 'polypeptide(L)'
;MRENNKLIAEFMQKGFEGFGLYDYNGKHYKLYELKFHKSWDWLMPVIEKIEEIFIDDSNLIIKEHRYEFDMKYTQCNIYDHVKDCVVASGDMGNKLLSTYQAVVEFIKNQND
;
A
#
# COMPACT_ATOMS: atom_id res chain seq x y z
N MET A 1 -13.36 -3.58 -6.56
CA MET A 1 -11.95 -3.93 -6.35
C MET A 1 -11.02 -3.59 -7.52
N ARG A 2 -11.52 -3.55 -8.74
CA ARG A 2 -10.69 -3.21 -9.90
C ARG A 2 -10.07 -1.81 -9.78
N GLU A 3 -10.87 -0.82 -9.41
CA GLU A 3 -10.38 0.55 -9.24
C GLU A 3 -9.32 0.65 -8.15
N ASN A 4 -9.50 -0.07 -7.05
CA ASN A 4 -8.54 -0.08 -5.96
C ASN A 4 -7.25 -0.81 -6.34
N ASN A 5 -7.34 -1.90 -7.09
CA ASN A 5 -6.17 -2.59 -7.61
C ASN A 5 -5.40 -1.72 -8.59
N LYS A 6 -6.11 -0.93 -9.39
CA LYS A 6 -5.49 0.03 -10.30
C LYS A 6 -4.69 1.08 -9.53
N LEU A 7 -5.27 1.62 -8.43
CA LEU A 7 -4.56 2.57 -7.57
C LEU A 7 -3.28 1.98 -7.01
N ILE A 8 -3.33 0.74 -6.54
CA ILE A 8 -2.16 0.07 -5.99
C ILE A 8 -1.11 -0.14 -7.08
N ALA A 9 -1.52 -0.60 -8.26
CA ALA A 9 -0.59 -0.82 -9.37
C ALA A 9 0.11 0.48 -9.77
N GLU A 10 -0.62 1.58 -9.83
CA GLU A 10 -0.06 2.90 -10.14
C GLU A 10 0.90 3.37 -9.06
N PHE A 11 0.59 3.09 -7.79
CA PHE A 11 1.48 3.41 -6.68
C PHE A 11 2.79 2.63 -6.76
N MET A 12 2.71 1.34 -7.14
CA MET A 12 3.88 0.47 -7.25
C MET A 12 4.74 0.80 -8.46
N GLN A 13 4.16 1.41 -9.48
CA GLN A 13 4.83 1.74 -10.73
C GLN A 13 4.62 3.20 -11.05
N LYS A 14 5.54 3.75 -11.82
CA LYS A 14 5.45 5.14 -12.23
C LYS A 14 4.80 5.27 -13.58
N GLY A 15 3.77 4.50 -13.85
CA GLY A 15 3.16 4.66 -15.13
C GLY A 15 2.25 3.53 -15.54
N PHE A 16 1.49 3.84 -16.53
CA PHE A 16 0.54 2.96 -17.17
C PHE A 16 1.20 2.39 -18.42
N GLU A 17 1.31 1.08 -18.49
CA GLU A 17 1.75 0.43 -19.70
C GLU A 17 0.64 0.50 -20.76
N GLY A 18 1.01 0.78 -21.99
CA GLY A 18 0.03 0.89 -23.07
C GLY A 18 -0.87 -0.31 -23.17
N PHE A 19 -2.03 -0.13 -23.80
CA PHE A 19 -3.00 -1.21 -24.04
C PHE A 19 -3.64 -1.78 -22.77
N GLY A 20 -3.71 -0.99 -21.70
CA GLY A 20 -4.36 -1.40 -20.48
C GLY A 20 -3.60 -2.45 -19.66
N LEU A 21 -2.31 -2.54 -19.87
CA LEU A 21 -1.46 -3.48 -19.12
C LEU A 21 -0.74 -2.76 -17.99
N TYR A 22 -0.52 -3.49 -16.90
CA TYR A 22 0.22 -3.01 -15.74
C TYR A 22 1.45 -3.87 -15.55
N ASP A 23 2.61 -3.23 -15.38
CA ASP A 23 3.87 -3.92 -15.13
C ASP A 23 4.02 -4.15 -13.64
N TYR A 24 4.18 -5.40 -13.24
CA TYR A 24 4.41 -5.77 -11.85
C TYR A 24 5.38 -6.95 -11.81
N ASN A 25 6.50 -6.77 -11.10
CA ASN A 25 7.55 -7.78 -10.98
C ASN A 25 8.08 -8.25 -12.35
N GLY A 26 8.18 -7.33 -13.31
CA GLY A 26 8.71 -7.64 -14.65
C GLY A 26 7.74 -8.33 -15.58
N LYS A 27 6.49 -8.46 -15.18
CA LYS A 27 5.43 -9.04 -16.03
C LYS A 27 4.33 -8.03 -16.26
N HIS A 28 3.64 -8.17 -17.38
CA HIS A 28 2.51 -7.31 -17.74
C HIS A 28 1.20 -8.00 -17.41
N TYR A 29 0.32 -7.29 -16.72
CA TYR A 29 -0.97 -7.80 -16.28
C TYR A 29 -2.10 -6.92 -16.76
N LYS A 30 -3.22 -7.52 -17.10
CA LYS A 30 -4.47 -6.79 -17.29
C LYS A 30 -5.07 -6.47 -15.93
N LEU A 31 -5.94 -5.46 -15.88
CA LEU A 31 -6.53 -5.00 -14.63
C LEU A 31 -7.19 -6.14 -13.83
N TYR A 32 -7.93 -7.02 -14.50
CA TYR A 32 -8.62 -8.12 -13.82
C TYR A 32 -7.67 -9.20 -13.29
N GLU A 33 -6.42 -9.21 -13.72
CA GLU A 33 -5.42 -10.17 -13.28
C GLU A 33 -4.68 -9.74 -12.01
N LEU A 34 -4.87 -8.50 -11.58
CA LEU A 34 -4.23 -7.97 -10.38
C LEU A 34 -4.85 -8.59 -9.13
N LYS A 35 -4.02 -9.13 -8.23
CA LYS A 35 -4.46 -9.95 -7.11
C LYS A 35 -4.13 -9.35 -5.73
N PHE A 36 -3.99 -8.03 -5.64
CA PHE A 36 -3.63 -7.38 -4.37
C PHE A 36 -4.65 -7.65 -3.26
N HIS A 37 -5.91 -7.85 -3.63
CA HIS A 37 -7.00 -8.07 -2.67
C HIS A 37 -7.16 -9.52 -2.21
N LYS A 38 -6.39 -10.45 -2.77
CA LYS A 38 -6.57 -11.87 -2.44
C LYS A 38 -5.27 -12.67 -2.35
N SER A 39 -4.12 -12.01 -2.37
CA SER A 39 -2.84 -12.71 -2.27
C SER A 39 -1.83 -11.87 -1.48
N TRP A 40 -1.29 -12.45 -0.41
CA TRP A 40 -0.21 -11.83 0.35
C TRP A 40 1.05 -11.64 -0.50
N ASP A 41 1.32 -12.58 -1.42
CA ASP A 41 2.47 -12.45 -2.33
C ASP A 41 2.39 -11.19 -3.18
N TRP A 42 1.18 -10.73 -3.47
CA TRP A 42 0.96 -9.50 -4.21
C TRP A 42 0.97 -8.26 -3.29
N LEU A 43 0.39 -8.39 -2.10
CA LEU A 43 0.21 -7.24 -1.21
C LEU A 43 1.46 -6.92 -0.40
N MET A 44 2.27 -7.92 0.00
CA MET A 44 3.44 -7.69 0.85
C MET A 44 4.44 -6.70 0.25
N PRO A 45 4.78 -6.76 -1.05
CA PRO A 45 5.68 -5.75 -1.62
C PRO A 45 5.13 -4.32 -1.54
N VAL A 46 3.81 -4.16 -1.58
CA VAL A 46 3.17 -2.85 -1.42
C VAL A 46 3.37 -2.34 -0.01
N ILE A 47 3.14 -3.21 0.98
CA ILE A 47 3.35 -2.90 2.39
C ILE A 47 4.81 -2.48 2.62
N GLU A 48 5.75 -3.25 2.08
CA GLU A 48 7.18 -2.96 2.20
C GLU A 48 7.55 -1.61 1.59
N LYS A 49 6.95 -1.27 0.47
CA LYS A 49 7.20 0.04 -0.16
C LYS A 49 6.75 1.19 0.75
N ILE A 50 5.61 1.04 1.42
CA ILE A 50 5.13 2.04 2.37
C ILE A 50 6.05 2.09 3.59
N GLU A 51 6.44 0.93 4.11
CA GLU A 51 7.33 0.83 5.26
C GLU A 51 8.73 1.40 4.98
N GLU A 52 9.17 1.41 3.74
CA GLU A 52 10.45 1.96 3.33
C GLU A 52 10.48 3.49 3.23
N ILE A 53 9.35 4.16 3.43
CA ILE A 53 9.31 5.62 3.47
C ILE A 53 9.91 6.09 4.79
N PHE A 54 10.99 6.86 4.71
CA PHE A 54 11.69 7.37 5.88
C PHE A 54 11.21 8.76 6.26
N ILE A 55 11.42 9.12 7.53
CA ILE A 55 11.16 10.46 8.01
C ILE A 55 12.21 11.38 7.38
N ASP A 56 11.74 12.45 6.73
CA ASP A 56 12.60 13.44 6.09
C ASP A 56 13.02 14.49 7.11
N ASP A 57 14.09 14.18 7.86
CA ASP A 57 14.66 15.08 8.86
C ASP A 57 16.18 15.05 8.73
N SER A 58 16.74 16.17 8.30
CA SER A 58 18.20 16.30 8.08
C SER A 58 19.00 16.21 9.38
N ASN A 59 18.35 16.31 10.54
CA ASN A 59 19.02 16.21 11.84
C ASN A 59 19.13 14.76 12.33
N LEU A 60 18.45 13.82 11.68
CA LEU A 60 18.52 12.42 12.06
C LEU A 60 19.80 11.77 11.52
N ILE A 61 20.56 11.16 12.41
CA ILE A 61 21.77 10.39 12.05
C ILE A 61 21.36 9.04 11.46
N ILE A 62 20.31 8.43 12.04
CA ILE A 62 19.75 7.16 11.60
C ILE A 62 18.38 7.44 10.98
N LYS A 63 18.15 6.87 9.78
CA LYS A 63 16.86 7.00 9.13
C LYS A 63 15.81 6.16 9.86
N GLU A 64 14.68 6.79 10.16
CA GLU A 64 13.55 6.13 10.81
C GLU A 64 12.40 5.99 9.84
N HIS A 65 11.71 4.85 9.91
CA HIS A 65 10.52 4.60 9.12
C HIS A 65 9.37 5.50 9.58
N ARG A 66 8.71 6.13 8.62
CA ARG A 66 7.60 7.04 8.93
C ARG A 66 6.32 6.30 9.24
N TYR A 67 6.04 5.22 8.54
CA TYR A 67 4.77 4.50 8.65
C TYR A 67 4.96 3.12 9.25
N GLU A 68 4.05 2.74 10.14
CA GLU A 68 4.05 1.46 10.80
C GLU A 68 2.70 0.79 10.60
N PHE A 69 2.72 -0.48 10.20
CA PHE A 69 1.51 -1.28 10.06
C PHE A 69 1.23 -2.02 11.36
N ASP A 70 0.00 -1.87 11.84
CA ASP A 70 -0.53 -2.65 12.95
C ASP A 70 -1.60 -3.57 12.38
N MET A 71 -1.21 -4.81 12.08
CA MET A 71 -2.06 -5.80 11.45
C MET A 71 -2.63 -6.76 12.49
N LYS A 72 -3.93 -6.65 12.74
CA LYS A 72 -4.67 -7.56 13.62
C LYS A 72 -5.48 -8.52 12.76
N TYR A 73 -6.11 -9.51 13.39
CA TYR A 73 -6.84 -10.53 12.67
C TYR A 73 -7.96 -9.94 11.78
N THR A 74 -8.71 -8.98 12.30
CA THR A 74 -9.84 -8.38 11.58
C THR A 74 -9.65 -6.92 11.24
N GLN A 75 -8.50 -6.33 11.59
CA GLN A 75 -8.30 -4.89 11.43
C GLN A 75 -6.84 -4.59 11.11
N CYS A 76 -6.60 -3.56 10.31
CA CYS A 76 -5.26 -3.06 10.04
C CYS A 76 -5.26 -1.55 10.17
N ASN A 77 -4.27 -1.01 10.85
CA ASN A 77 -4.05 0.43 10.97
C ASN A 77 -2.67 0.79 10.46
N ILE A 78 -2.56 1.92 9.78
CA ILE A 78 -1.27 2.46 9.35
C ILE A 78 -1.04 3.74 10.17
N TYR A 79 0.00 3.71 10.98
CA TYR A 79 0.36 4.80 11.87
C TYR A 79 1.45 5.66 11.24
N ASP A 80 1.29 6.99 11.33
CA ASP A 80 2.27 7.95 10.84
C ASP A 80 3.01 8.55 12.03
N HIS A 81 4.28 8.23 12.18
CA HIS A 81 5.10 8.70 13.29
C HIS A 81 5.40 10.20 13.23
N VAL A 82 5.27 10.83 12.07
CA VAL A 82 5.43 12.27 11.94
C VAL A 82 4.18 13.01 12.44
N LYS A 83 3.00 12.55 11.99
CA LYS A 83 1.72 13.13 12.42
C LYS A 83 1.25 12.61 13.78
N ASP A 84 1.87 11.53 14.25
CA ASP A 84 1.57 10.88 15.53
C ASP A 84 0.11 10.44 15.61
N CYS A 85 -0.40 9.84 14.55
CA CYS A 85 -1.77 9.32 14.50
C CYS A 85 -1.92 8.26 13.42
N VAL A 86 -3.03 7.52 13.51
CA VAL A 86 -3.42 6.59 12.44
C VAL A 86 -3.91 7.39 11.24
N VAL A 87 -3.34 7.13 10.07
CA VAL A 87 -3.69 7.85 8.84
C VAL A 87 -4.48 7.02 7.84
N ALA A 88 -4.54 5.72 8.04
CA ALA A 88 -5.34 4.84 7.19
C ALA A 88 -5.68 3.58 7.97
N SER A 89 -6.85 3.00 7.72
CA SER A 89 -7.26 1.79 8.41
C SER A 89 -8.19 0.96 7.55
N GLY A 90 -8.27 -0.32 7.88
CA GLY A 90 -9.18 -1.26 7.26
C GLY A 90 -9.79 -2.19 8.29
N ASP A 91 -11.04 -2.55 8.10
CA ASP A 91 -11.79 -3.47 8.95
C ASP A 91 -12.75 -4.26 8.07
N MET A 92 -12.26 -5.38 7.53
CA MET A 92 -12.98 -6.16 6.52
C MET A 92 -13.19 -7.61 6.92
N GLY A 93 -13.05 -7.92 8.20
CA GLY A 93 -13.35 -9.25 8.71
C GLY A 93 -12.22 -10.27 8.63
N ASN A 94 -11.17 -10.02 7.86
CA ASN A 94 -9.96 -10.84 7.86
C ASN A 94 -8.73 -9.98 7.63
N LYS A 95 -7.58 -10.54 7.96
CA LYS A 95 -6.33 -9.80 7.95
C LYS A 95 -5.96 -9.28 6.56
N LEU A 96 -6.07 -10.11 5.54
CA LEU A 96 -5.68 -9.74 4.18
C LEU A 96 -6.53 -8.58 3.65
N LEU A 97 -7.85 -8.70 3.72
CA LEU A 97 -8.75 -7.66 3.21
C LEU A 97 -8.68 -6.37 4.03
N SER A 98 -8.50 -6.49 5.35
CA SER A 98 -8.35 -5.32 6.21
C SER A 98 -7.06 -4.56 5.89
N THR A 99 -5.97 -5.28 5.66
CA THR A 99 -4.69 -4.68 5.26
C THR A 99 -4.79 -4.07 3.86
N TYR A 100 -5.45 -4.78 2.93
CA TYR A 100 -5.70 -4.26 1.60
C TYR A 100 -6.47 -2.93 1.64
N GLN A 101 -7.55 -2.87 2.44
CA GLN A 101 -8.33 -1.64 2.59
C GLN A 101 -7.49 -0.50 3.16
N ALA A 102 -6.69 -0.79 4.19
CA ALA A 102 -5.82 0.22 4.79
C ALA A 102 -4.81 0.76 3.77
N VAL A 103 -4.22 -0.11 2.95
CA VAL A 103 -3.29 0.28 1.89
C VAL A 103 -3.98 1.17 0.87
N VAL A 104 -5.17 0.79 0.42
CA VAL A 104 -5.94 1.57 -0.54
C VAL A 104 -6.24 2.96 0.01
N GLU A 105 -6.68 3.04 1.26
CA GLU A 105 -6.98 4.32 1.90
C GLU A 105 -5.72 5.17 2.04
N PHE A 106 -4.60 4.57 2.41
CA PHE A 106 -3.32 5.27 2.47
C PHE A 106 -2.98 5.91 1.12
N ILE A 107 -3.08 5.14 0.04
CA ILE A 107 -2.74 5.63 -1.31
C ILE A 107 -3.68 6.76 -1.73
N LYS A 108 -4.98 6.63 -1.45
CA LYS A 108 -5.94 7.69 -1.75
C LYS A 108 -5.60 8.98 -1.01
N ASN A 109 -5.20 8.87 0.24
CA ASN A 109 -4.85 10.04 1.04
C ASN A 109 -3.56 10.71 0.55
N GLN A 110 -2.64 9.95 -0.04
CA GLN A 110 -1.42 10.51 -0.61
C GLN A 110 -1.70 11.30 -1.90
N ASN A 111 -2.76 10.95 -2.61
CA ASN A 111 -3.11 11.60 -3.87
C ASN A 111 -3.95 12.86 -3.69
N ASP A 112 -4.39 13.14 -2.49
CA ASP A 112 -5.18 14.37 -2.17
C ASP A 112 -4.26 15.58 -1.83
#